data_82618e635b62ae9fa5ecfcaaf5f1a447
#
_entry.id   82618e635b62ae9fa5ecfcaaf5f1a447
#
_cell.length_a   1.000
_cell.length_b   1.000
_cell.length_c   1.000
_cell.angle_alpha   90.00
_cell.angle_beta   90.00
_cell.angle_gamma   90.00
#
_symmetry.space_group_name_H-M   'P 1'
#
loop_
_entity.id
_entity.type
_entity.pdbx_description
1 polymer ?
#
loop_
_entity_poly.entity_id
_entity_poly.type
_entity_poly.pdbx_seq_one_letter_code
_entity_poly.pdbx_strand_id
1 'polypeptide(L)'
;KTLAPEDIFGGDEESFPRDEAETGRETGKGRVKLFYKGDKIRVISGELKNLEGVVEESDDSRGEVQIRVTVGDESELLLLKEEELLKVFSHGTHVKVIAGVHAGETGVVALCEGEGDGSAIVISDFGDKEMKVFVNYLIESAEVSAGVVSVEGFELFDLVAVSRFYVFVSR
;
A
#
# COMPACT_ATOMS: atom_id res chain seq x y z
N LYS A 1 -43.05 -55.95 34.77
CA LYS A 1 -43.51 -54.80 34.02
C LYS A 1 -42.48 -53.72 34.21
N THR A 2 -41.59 -53.69 33.27
CA THR A 2 -40.42 -52.84 33.23
C THR A 2 -40.85 -51.50 32.68
N LEU A 3 -40.65 -50.41 33.43
CA LEU A 3 -40.76 -49.07 32.96
C LEU A 3 -39.36 -48.60 32.52
N ALA A 4 -39.25 -48.22 31.29
CA ALA A 4 -38.06 -47.63 30.70
C ALA A 4 -37.85 -46.22 31.24
N PRO A 5 -36.63 -45.81 31.53
CA PRO A 5 -36.31 -44.41 31.82
C PRO A 5 -36.12 -43.65 30.52
N GLU A 6 -37.18 -43.01 30.10
CA GLU A 6 -37.15 -42.04 29.02
C GLU A 6 -37.32 -40.66 29.63
N ASP A 7 -36.56 -39.71 29.13
CA ASP A 7 -36.75 -38.27 29.31
C ASP A 7 -36.25 -37.62 30.62
N ILE A 8 -34.92 -37.55 30.72
CA ILE A 8 -34.29 -36.43 31.45
C ILE A 8 -33.04 -35.96 30.67
N PHE A 9 -33.22 -35.22 29.64
CA PHE A 9 -32.26 -34.23 29.12
C PHE A 9 -32.99 -33.35 28.11
N GLY A 10 -33.90 -32.52 28.62
CA GLY A 10 -34.26 -31.28 28.02
C GLY A 10 -33.10 -30.32 28.28
N GLY A 11 -32.07 -30.37 27.46
CA GLY A 11 -31.08 -29.35 27.39
C GLY A 11 -31.65 -28.22 26.54
N ASP A 12 -32.00 -27.12 27.17
CA ASP A 12 -32.24 -25.87 26.51
C ASP A 12 -30.95 -25.52 25.77
N GLU A 13 -30.96 -25.70 24.48
CA GLU A 13 -29.97 -25.08 23.61
C GLU A 13 -30.14 -23.59 23.71
N GLU A 14 -29.46 -22.98 24.68
CA GLU A 14 -29.16 -21.57 24.64
C GLU A 14 -28.40 -21.32 23.33
N SER A 15 -29.16 -20.92 22.32
CA SER A 15 -28.64 -20.35 21.11
C SER A 15 -27.88 -19.10 21.51
N PHE A 16 -26.55 -19.22 21.64
CA PHE A 16 -25.69 -18.04 21.66
C PHE A 16 -26.04 -17.21 20.44
N PRO A 17 -26.32 -15.93 20.60
CA PRO A 17 -26.43 -15.06 19.45
C PRO A 17 -25.09 -15.19 18.72
N ARG A 18 -25.13 -15.78 17.53
CA ARG A 18 -24.05 -15.57 16.57
C ARG A 18 -24.02 -14.08 16.36
N ASP A 19 -22.98 -13.46 16.91
CA ASP A 19 -22.58 -12.15 16.46
C ASP A 19 -22.45 -12.29 14.93
N GLU A 20 -23.50 -11.91 14.25
CA GLU A 20 -23.42 -11.53 12.86
C GLU A 20 -22.45 -10.36 12.87
N ALA A 21 -21.16 -10.73 12.77
CA ALA A 21 -20.17 -9.78 12.33
C ALA A 21 -20.81 -9.13 11.12
N GLU A 22 -21.27 -7.91 11.32
CA GLU A 22 -21.68 -7.03 10.27
C GLU A 22 -20.59 -7.13 9.22
N THR A 23 -20.87 -7.93 8.19
CA THR A 23 -20.19 -7.82 6.93
C THR A 23 -20.43 -6.39 6.51
N GLY A 24 -19.48 -5.54 6.95
CA GLY A 24 -19.42 -4.16 6.55
C GLY A 24 -19.66 -4.16 5.07
N ARG A 25 -20.68 -3.42 4.67
CA ARG A 25 -21.01 -3.11 3.30
C ARG A 25 -19.71 -3.00 2.54
N GLU A 26 -19.51 -3.92 1.60
CA GLU A 26 -18.60 -3.72 0.50
C GLU A 26 -19.11 -2.48 -0.25
N THR A 27 -18.78 -1.32 0.27
CA THR A 27 -18.68 -0.12 -0.54
C THR A 27 -17.69 -0.51 -1.60
N GLY A 28 -18.18 -0.67 -2.82
CA GLY A 28 -17.42 -1.19 -3.94
C GLY A 28 -15.98 -0.75 -3.84
N LYS A 29 -15.07 -1.70 -3.65
CA LYS A 29 -13.64 -1.44 -3.65
C LYS A 29 -13.32 -0.89 -5.02
N GLY A 30 -13.36 0.43 -5.13
CA GLY A 30 -12.84 1.10 -6.30
C GLY A 30 -11.42 0.56 -6.47
N ARG A 31 -11.11 0.03 -7.65
CA ARG A 31 -9.76 -0.41 -7.97
C ARG A 31 -8.82 0.74 -7.63
N VAL A 32 -7.80 0.45 -6.84
CA VAL A 32 -6.82 1.48 -6.47
C VAL A 32 -6.06 1.87 -7.74
N LYS A 33 -6.05 3.16 -8.05
CA LYS A 33 -5.26 3.68 -9.15
C LYS A 33 -3.78 3.49 -8.85
N LEU A 34 -3.10 2.71 -9.67
CA LEU A 34 -1.68 2.37 -9.48
C LEU A 34 -0.75 3.26 -10.28
N PHE A 35 -1.14 3.68 -11.48
CA PHE A 35 -0.30 4.45 -12.39
C PHE A 35 -0.79 5.88 -12.54
N TYR A 36 0.13 6.82 -12.39
CA TYR A 36 -0.14 8.26 -12.50
C TYR A 36 0.70 8.85 -13.63
N LYS A 37 0.18 9.92 -14.23
CA LYS A 37 0.91 10.65 -15.27
C LYS A 37 2.27 11.10 -14.74
N GLY A 38 3.30 10.78 -15.49
CA GLY A 38 4.68 11.10 -15.15
C GLY A 38 5.44 9.95 -14.45
N ASP A 39 4.77 8.88 -14.03
CA ASP A 39 5.44 7.71 -13.48
C ASP A 39 6.39 7.11 -14.50
N LYS A 40 7.61 6.83 -14.08
CA LYS A 40 8.59 6.08 -14.87
C LYS A 40 8.29 4.60 -14.76
N ILE A 41 8.25 3.92 -15.88
CA ILE A 41 7.92 2.49 -15.92
C ILE A 41 8.90 1.71 -16.79
N ARG A 42 8.93 0.41 -16.55
CA ARG A 42 9.60 -0.59 -17.39
C ARG A 42 8.62 -1.69 -17.74
N VAL A 43 8.63 -2.12 -19.00
CA VAL A 43 7.85 -3.26 -19.48
C VAL A 43 8.54 -4.56 -19.04
N ILE A 44 7.80 -5.45 -18.36
CA ILE A 44 8.35 -6.70 -17.79
C ILE A 44 7.99 -7.94 -18.60
N SER A 45 7.03 -7.85 -19.50
CA SER A 45 6.57 -8.98 -20.31
C SER A 45 6.26 -8.58 -21.75
N GLY A 46 6.07 -9.58 -22.60
CA GLY A 46 5.77 -9.38 -24.02
C GLY A 46 6.98 -9.08 -24.90
N GLU A 47 6.70 -8.64 -26.12
CA GLU A 47 7.74 -8.33 -27.14
C GLU A 47 8.55 -7.08 -26.79
N LEU A 48 7.97 -6.19 -25.98
CA LEU A 48 8.57 -4.92 -25.58
C LEU A 48 9.28 -4.99 -24.22
N LYS A 49 9.59 -6.19 -23.76
CA LYS A 49 10.27 -6.40 -22.47
C LYS A 49 11.54 -5.55 -22.35
N ASN A 50 11.73 -4.94 -21.18
CA ASN A 50 12.81 -4.01 -20.81
C ASN A 50 12.75 -2.62 -21.47
N LEU A 51 11.68 -2.33 -22.22
CA LEU A 51 11.45 -0.99 -22.70
C LEU A 51 11.07 -0.07 -21.54
N GLU A 52 11.68 1.10 -21.47
CA GLU A 52 11.38 2.11 -20.47
C GLU A 52 10.55 3.23 -21.08
N GLY A 53 9.64 3.77 -20.29
CA GLY A 53 8.78 4.85 -20.71
C GLY A 53 8.23 5.65 -19.54
N VAL A 54 7.40 6.61 -19.87
CA VAL A 54 6.71 7.47 -18.92
C VAL A 54 5.20 7.36 -19.15
N VAL A 55 4.45 7.23 -18.07
CA VAL A 55 2.99 7.16 -18.12
C VAL A 55 2.41 8.50 -18.56
N GLU A 56 1.59 8.48 -19.59
CA GLU A 56 0.80 9.64 -20.04
C GLU A 56 -0.62 9.61 -19.49
N GLU A 57 -1.25 8.47 -19.55
CA GLU A 57 -2.62 8.28 -19.09
C GLU A 57 -2.82 6.84 -18.62
N SER A 58 -3.71 6.62 -17.64
CA SER A 58 -4.12 5.29 -17.22
C SER A 58 -5.63 5.18 -17.13
N ASP A 59 -6.18 4.09 -17.70
CA ASP A 59 -7.59 3.73 -17.58
C ASP A 59 -7.74 2.57 -16.59
N ASP A 60 -7.98 2.92 -15.34
CA ASP A 60 -8.11 1.93 -14.26
C ASP A 60 -9.31 0.99 -14.45
N SER A 61 -10.31 1.40 -15.25
CA SER A 61 -11.49 0.58 -15.52
C SER A 61 -11.19 -0.58 -16.47
N ARG A 62 -10.26 -0.37 -17.40
CA ARG A 62 -9.81 -1.37 -18.38
C ARG A 62 -8.52 -2.05 -17.99
N GLY A 63 -7.77 -1.47 -17.05
CA GLY A 63 -6.43 -1.90 -16.69
C GLY A 63 -5.41 -1.65 -17.80
N GLU A 64 -5.59 -0.57 -18.53
CA GLU A 64 -4.74 -0.15 -19.65
C GLU A 64 -4.01 1.13 -19.30
N VAL A 65 -2.74 1.20 -19.67
CA VAL A 65 -1.88 2.35 -19.43
C VAL A 65 -1.26 2.80 -20.75
N GLN A 66 -1.44 4.06 -21.07
CA GLN A 66 -0.77 4.69 -22.20
C GLN A 66 0.58 5.23 -21.74
N ILE A 67 1.62 4.76 -22.36
CA ILE A 67 3.00 5.15 -22.06
C ILE A 67 3.61 5.87 -23.24
N ARG A 68 4.47 6.84 -22.94
CA ARG A 68 5.35 7.46 -23.94
C ARG A 68 6.73 6.84 -23.83
N VAL A 69 7.20 6.33 -24.95
CA VAL A 69 8.54 5.79 -25.11
C VAL A 69 9.32 6.67 -26.04
N THR A 70 10.57 6.94 -25.70
CA THR A 70 11.47 7.70 -26.57
C THR A 70 12.56 6.77 -27.08
N VAL A 71 12.63 6.61 -28.39
CA VAL A 71 13.66 5.82 -29.08
C VAL A 71 14.41 6.75 -30.01
N GLY A 72 15.63 7.12 -29.62
CA GLY A 72 16.39 8.16 -30.32
C GLY A 72 15.72 9.52 -30.18
N ASP A 73 15.42 10.16 -31.32
CA ASP A 73 14.75 11.48 -31.37
C ASP A 73 13.22 11.37 -31.54
N GLU A 74 12.68 10.18 -31.70
CA GLU A 74 11.25 9.95 -31.87
C GLU A 74 10.57 9.51 -30.57
N SER A 75 9.37 10.04 -30.35
CA SER A 75 8.53 9.64 -29.21
C SER A 75 7.28 8.94 -29.72
N GLU A 76 7.02 7.76 -29.23
CA GLU A 76 5.86 6.94 -29.57
C GLU A 76 4.97 6.72 -28.37
N LEU A 77 3.65 6.66 -28.59
CA LEU A 77 2.66 6.32 -27.57
C LEU A 77 2.25 4.86 -27.75
N LEU A 78 2.39 4.08 -26.69
CA LEU A 78 2.03 2.68 -26.65
C LEU A 78 0.94 2.46 -25.60
N LEU A 79 -0.02 1.59 -25.90
CA LEU A 79 -1.05 1.16 -24.97
C LEU A 79 -0.72 -0.24 -24.50
N LEU A 80 -0.49 -0.41 -23.18
CA LEU A 80 -0.09 -1.66 -22.57
C LEU A 80 -0.99 -1.96 -21.36
N LYS A 81 -0.99 -3.21 -20.92
CA LYS A 81 -1.72 -3.61 -19.71
C LYS A 81 -0.90 -3.28 -18.46
N GLU A 82 -1.60 -2.94 -17.38
CA GLU A 82 -0.96 -2.71 -16.08
C GLU A 82 -0.10 -3.88 -15.60
N GLU A 83 -0.50 -5.12 -15.94
CA GLU A 83 0.20 -6.35 -15.56
C GLU A 83 1.58 -6.49 -16.23
N GLU A 84 1.79 -5.78 -17.33
CA GLU A 84 3.03 -5.81 -18.10
C GLU A 84 4.02 -4.73 -17.64
N LEU A 85 3.63 -3.90 -16.68
CA LEU A 85 4.35 -2.71 -16.28
C LEU A 85 4.82 -2.78 -14.83
N LEU A 86 6.07 -2.37 -14.59
CA LEU A 86 6.60 -2.06 -13.27
C LEU A 86 7.05 -0.60 -13.22
N LYS A 87 6.73 0.07 -12.14
CA LYS A 87 7.30 1.39 -11.86
C LYS A 87 8.80 1.28 -11.56
N VAL A 88 9.52 2.32 -11.90
CA VAL A 88 10.97 2.40 -11.68
C VAL A 88 11.25 3.60 -10.79
N PHE A 89 11.86 3.33 -9.63
CA PHE A 89 12.31 4.37 -8.70
C PHE A 89 13.82 4.32 -8.55
N SER A 90 14.42 5.49 -8.40
CA SER A 90 15.83 5.58 -8.09
C SER A 90 16.07 5.38 -6.59
N HIS A 91 17.24 4.85 -6.22
CA HIS A 91 17.67 4.84 -4.83
C HIS A 91 17.64 6.27 -4.24
N GLY A 92 17.11 6.38 -3.04
CA GLY A 92 16.97 7.68 -2.38
C GLY A 92 15.69 8.45 -2.74
N THR A 93 14.86 7.95 -3.66
CA THR A 93 13.57 8.58 -3.96
C THR A 93 12.63 8.46 -2.76
N HIS A 94 12.05 9.58 -2.34
CA HIS A 94 11.04 9.59 -1.28
C HIS A 94 9.68 9.19 -1.87
N VAL A 95 9.02 8.24 -1.22
CA VAL A 95 7.80 7.60 -1.72
C VAL A 95 6.73 7.46 -0.64
N LYS A 96 5.50 7.39 -1.08
CA LYS A 96 4.32 7.04 -0.27
C LYS A 96 3.72 5.73 -0.78
N VAL A 97 3.35 4.87 0.15
CA VAL A 97 2.67 3.60 -0.16
C VAL A 97 1.17 3.86 -0.31
N ILE A 98 0.60 3.53 -1.47
CA ILE A 98 -0.82 3.77 -1.78
C ILE A 98 -1.71 2.56 -1.59
N ALA A 99 -1.13 1.36 -1.50
CA ALA A 99 -1.88 0.11 -1.35
C ALA A 99 -1.11 -0.94 -0.53
N GLY A 100 -1.79 -1.97 -0.09
CA GLY A 100 -1.20 -3.08 0.67
C GLY A 100 -1.13 -2.81 2.17
N VAL A 101 -0.32 -3.61 2.87
CA VAL A 101 -0.22 -3.62 4.34
C VAL A 101 0.33 -2.31 4.90
N HIS A 102 1.17 -1.64 4.12
CA HIS A 102 1.84 -0.38 4.50
C HIS A 102 1.16 0.86 3.89
N ALA A 103 -0.09 0.74 3.43
CA ALA A 103 -0.79 1.86 2.81
C ALA A 103 -0.85 3.08 3.74
N GLY A 104 -0.45 4.24 3.22
CA GLY A 104 -0.35 5.50 3.95
C GLY A 104 1.03 5.79 4.56
N GLU A 105 1.91 4.78 4.72
CA GLU A 105 3.27 4.99 5.19
C GLU A 105 4.12 5.68 4.11
N THR A 106 5.10 6.48 4.55
CA THR A 106 6.11 7.10 3.68
C THR A 106 7.51 6.66 4.06
N GLY A 107 8.42 6.83 3.13
CA GLY A 107 9.82 6.47 3.35
C GLY A 107 10.68 6.70 2.12
N VAL A 108 11.91 6.24 2.20
CA VAL A 108 12.91 6.38 1.15
C VAL A 108 13.22 5.03 0.54
N VAL A 109 13.23 4.95 -0.79
CA VAL A 109 13.60 3.73 -1.52
C VAL A 109 15.07 3.43 -1.29
N ALA A 110 15.34 2.31 -0.60
CA ALA A 110 16.69 1.81 -0.37
C ALA A 110 17.15 0.87 -1.49
N LEU A 111 16.26 0.03 -2.00
CA LEU A 111 16.54 -0.91 -3.07
C LEU A 111 15.27 -1.15 -3.88
N CYS A 112 15.41 -1.20 -5.18
CA CYS A 112 14.33 -1.56 -6.10
C CYS A 112 14.77 -2.78 -6.90
N GLU A 113 14.15 -3.94 -6.68
CA GLU A 113 14.44 -5.17 -7.39
C GLU A 113 13.67 -5.19 -8.72
N GLY A 114 14.28 -4.63 -9.76
CA GLY A 114 13.65 -4.46 -11.08
C GLY A 114 13.47 -5.75 -11.88
N GLU A 115 14.17 -6.83 -11.53
CA GLU A 115 14.13 -8.11 -12.28
C GLU A 115 13.55 -9.27 -11.47
N GLY A 116 13.16 -9.03 -10.23
CA GLY A 116 12.62 -10.06 -9.35
C GLY A 116 11.09 -10.07 -9.29
N ASP A 117 10.58 -10.11 -8.08
CA ASP A 117 9.15 -10.15 -7.75
C ASP A 117 8.45 -8.76 -7.87
N GLY A 118 9.13 -7.76 -8.41
CA GLY A 118 8.62 -6.39 -8.52
C GLY A 118 8.52 -5.69 -7.16
N SER A 119 9.34 -6.07 -6.19
CA SER A 119 9.35 -5.45 -4.87
C SER A 119 10.42 -4.38 -4.73
N ALA A 120 10.18 -3.47 -3.81
CA ALA A 120 11.14 -2.49 -3.34
C ALA A 120 11.29 -2.58 -1.83
N ILE A 121 12.49 -2.29 -1.34
CA ILE A 121 12.76 -2.08 0.07
C ILE A 121 12.72 -0.58 0.33
N VAL A 122 11.82 -0.17 1.19
CA VAL A 122 11.61 1.21 1.60
C VAL A 122 11.93 1.35 3.07
N ILE A 123 12.76 2.31 3.41
CA ILE A 123 13.06 2.67 4.80
C ILE A 123 12.01 3.68 5.24
N SER A 124 11.24 3.34 6.27
CA SER A 124 10.18 4.20 6.79
C SER A 124 10.76 5.49 7.36
N ASP A 125 10.05 6.61 7.18
CA ASP A 125 10.37 7.87 7.84
C ASP A 125 10.20 7.79 9.37
N PHE A 126 9.44 6.80 9.84
CA PHE A 126 9.15 6.55 11.25
C PHE A 126 10.00 5.43 11.85
N GLY A 127 11.28 5.67 11.91
CA GLY A 127 12.24 4.75 12.52
C GLY A 127 12.91 3.81 11.51
N ASP A 128 13.83 3.02 12.00
CA ASP A 128 14.70 2.13 11.21
C ASP A 128 13.96 0.87 10.70
N LYS A 129 12.68 1.01 10.34
CA LYS A 129 11.88 -0.12 9.86
C LYS A 129 12.00 -0.22 8.35
N GLU A 130 12.47 -1.36 7.90
CA GLU A 130 12.43 -1.72 6.49
C GLU A 130 11.05 -2.28 6.12
N MET A 131 10.51 -1.80 5.01
CA MET A 131 9.26 -2.26 4.44
C MET A 131 9.52 -2.87 3.07
N LYS A 132 9.13 -4.13 2.88
CA LYS A 132 9.10 -4.74 1.55
C LYS A 132 7.73 -4.47 0.93
N VAL A 133 7.71 -3.70 -0.15
CA VAL A 133 6.49 -3.22 -0.80
C VAL A 133 6.55 -3.53 -2.29
N PHE A 134 5.41 -3.92 -2.88
CA PHE A 134 5.30 -4.04 -4.34
C PHE A 134 5.48 -2.67 -5.00
N VAL A 135 6.38 -2.56 -5.96
CA VAL A 135 6.82 -1.27 -6.51
C VAL A 135 5.69 -0.45 -7.12
N ASN A 136 4.67 -1.10 -7.71
CA ASN A 136 3.51 -0.40 -8.27
C ASN A 136 2.61 0.23 -7.19
N TYR A 137 2.77 -0.14 -5.91
CA TYR A 137 2.06 0.49 -4.80
C TYR A 137 2.76 1.75 -4.28
N LEU A 138 3.86 2.14 -4.88
CA LEU A 138 4.60 3.34 -4.53
C LEU A 138 4.25 4.50 -5.46
N ILE A 139 4.19 5.69 -4.90
CA ILE A 139 4.19 6.96 -5.65
C ILE A 139 5.28 7.87 -5.12
N GLU A 140 5.91 8.64 -5.99
CA GLU A 140 6.84 9.67 -5.56
C GLU A 140 6.09 10.74 -4.78
N SER A 141 6.56 11.10 -3.61
CA SER A 141 5.92 12.05 -2.71
C SER A 141 6.95 12.88 -1.97
N ALA A 142 6.71 14.18 -1.89
CA ALA A 142 7.46 15.06 -1.01
C ALA A 142 6.86 15.11 0.41
N GLU A 143 5.70 14.49 0.61
CA GLU A 143 5.04 14.45 1.91
C GLU A 143 5.74 13.40 2.79
N VAL A 144 6.22 13.81 3.93
CA VAL A 144 6.58 12.91 5.02
C VAL A 144 5.30 12.65 5.78
N SER A 145 4.84 11.39 5.83
CA SER A 145 3.71 11.09 6.71
C SER A 145 4.11 11.49 8.11
N ALA A 146 3.35 12.35 8.71
CA ALA A 146 3.45 12.60 10.13
C ALA A 146 3.01 11.31 10.82
N GLY A 147 3.93 10.50 11.32
CA GLY A 147 3.64 9.31 12.12
C GLY A 147 2.65 9.63 13.23
N VAL A 148 2.60 8.82 14.23
CA VAL A 148 1.75 9.10 15.39
C VAL A 148 1.96 10.55 15.80
N VAL A 149 1.05 11.41 15.36
CA VAL A 149 1.09 12.84 15.61
C VAL A 149 0.83 13.11 17.09
N SER A 150 0.19 12.16 17.75
CA SER A 150 -0.07 12.24 19.18
C SER A 150 0.06 10.87 19.86
N VAL A 151 0.65 10.86 21.04
CA VAL A 151 0.71 9.73 21.96
C VAL A 151 0.05 10.15 23.26
N GLU A 152 -1.01 9.45 23.66
CA GLU A 152 -1.74 9.75 24.91
C GLU A 152 -2.18 11.22 25.05
N GLY A 153 -2.46 11.90 23.93
CA GLY A 153 -2.92 13.28 23.91
C GLY A 153 -1.82 14.34 23.83
N PHE A 154 -0.56 13.92 23.71
CA PHE A 154 0.56 14.83 23.42
C PHE A 154 0.91 14.77 21.94
N GLU A 155 1.07 15.94 21.33
CA GLU A 155 1.51 16.07 19.95
C GLU A 155 3.03 16.17 19.85
N LEU A 156 3.58 15.85 18.68
CA LEU A 156 5.00 16.07 18.40
C LEU A 156 5.33 17.57 18.58
N PHE A 157 6.42 17.85 19.28
CA PHE A 157 6.90 19.20 19.66
C PHE A 157 6.12 19.86 20.80
N ASP A 158 5.18 19.17 21.44
CA ASP A 158 4.57 19.69 22.66
C ASP A 158 5.61 19.84 23.78
N LEU A 159 5.49 20.92 24.51
CA LEU A 159 6.28 21.15 25.73
C LEU A 159 5.56 20.48 26.92
N VAL A 160 6.10 19.36 27.38
CA VAL A 160 5.51 18.61 28.50
C VAL A 160 6.37 18.73 29.75
N ALA A 161 5.72 18.79 30.89
CA ALA A 161 6.39 18.77 32.19
C ALA A 161 6.48 17.33 32.71
N VAL A 162 7.70 16.82 32.84
CA VAL A 162 7.96 15.54 33.48
C VAL A 162 8.50 15.78 34.87
N SER A 163 7.66 15.60 35.88
CA SER A 163 7.99 15.93 37.27
C SER A 163 8.27 17.43 37.42
N ARG A 164 9.53 17.82 37.61
CA ARG A 164 9.98 19.20 37.73
C ARG A 164 10.76 19.72 36.53
N PHE A 165 10.82 18.90 35.42
CA PHE A 165 11.59 19.24 34.23
C PHE A 165 10.65 19.35 33.04
N TYR A 166 10.98 20.21 32.09
CA TYR A 166 10.31 20.31 30.82
C TYR A 166 11.11 19.56 29.78
N VAL A 167 10.43 18.74 29.00
CA VAL A 167 11.02 17.96 27.91
C VAL A 167 10.21 18.21 26.65
N PHE A 168 10.88 18.45 25.53
CA PHE A 168 10.21 18.47 24.24
C PHE A 168 9.96 17.04 23.79
N VAL A 169 8.74 16.75 23.35
CA VAL A 169 8.44 15.51 22.64
C VAL A 169 9.04 15.66 21.24
N SER A 170 10.18 15.04 21.04
CA SER A 170 10.87 14.97 19.76
C SER A 170 11.06 13.52 19.35
N ARG A 171 11.31 13.34 18.09
CA ARG A 171 11.55 12.05 17.49
C ARG A 171 12.94 11.51 17.84
#